data_5a7224101b40444344cfc45a7ac75623
#
_entry.id   5a7224101b40444344cfc45a7ac75623
#
_cell.length_a   1.000
_cell.length_b   1.000
_cell.length_c   1.000
_cell.angle_alpha   90.00
_cell.angle_beta   90.00
_cell.angle_gamma   90.00
#
_symmetry.space_group_name_H-M   'P 1'
#
loop_
_entity.id
_entity.type
_entity.pdbx_description
1 polymer ?
#
loop_
_entity_poly.entity_id
_entity_poly.type
_entity_poly.pdbx_seq_one_letter_code
_entity_poly.pdbx_strand_id
1 'polypeptide(L)'
;MTIPLIRLYTGDDGESHFEAGTVDLPHIEGTARRSPSWTSTAVSFAESPAGSSLDWHRAPVRQYVITLSGTLEFETRLGQKFTLAPGIILLAEDTQGGGHKWRLTDDQPWRRVYVGLE
;
A
#
# COMPACT_ATOMS: atom_id res chain seq x y z
N MET A 1 -16.34 -11.57 -5.07
CA MET A 1 -15.02 -11.02 -5.37
C MET A 1 -14.93 -9.61 -4.87
N THR A 2 -13.84 -9.26 -4.29
CA THR A 2 -13.64 -7.97 -3.67
C THR A 2 -12.23 -7.46 -4.01
N ILE A 3 -11.96 -6.22 -3.64
CA ILE A 3 -10.66 -5.59 -3.87
C ILE A 3 -9.74 -5.95 -2.70
N PRO A 4 -8.64 -6.70 -2.92
CA PRO A 4 -7.71 -7.01 -1.85
C PRO A 4 -7.05 -5.75 -1.29
N LEU A 5 -6.91 -5.69 0.02
CA LEU A 5 -6.33 -4.56 0.72
C LEU A 5 -5.32 -5.06 1.75
N ILE A 6 -4.14 -4.43 1.79
CA ILE A 6 -3.19 -4.59 2.87
C ILE A 6 -3.10 -3.26 3.60
N ARG A 7 -3.34 -3.28 4.90
CA ARG A 7 -3.15 -2.13 5.77
C ARG A 7 -1.81 -2.26 6.48
N LEU A 8 -0.94 -1.28 6.28
CA LEU A 8 0.37 -1.19 6.89
C LEU A 8 0.35 -0.02 7.87
N TYR A 9 0.57 -0.29 9.15
CA TYR A 9 0.36 0.71 10.22
C TYR A 9 1.43 0.61 11.30
N THR A 10 1.60 1.69 12.05
CA THR A 10 2.50 1.70 13.22
C THR A 10 1.75 1.15 14.43
N GLY A 11 2.26 0.07 15.01
CA GLY A 11 1.70 -0.52 16.22
C GLY A 11 2.16 0.19 17.50
N ASP A 12 1.62 -0.26 18.63
CA ASP A 12 1.95 0.31 19.95
C ASP A 12 3.42 0.11 20.34
N ASP A 13 4.09 -0.85 19.73
CA ASP A 13 5.51 -1.13 19.92
C ASP A 13 6.43 -0.18 19.11
N GLY A 14 5.85 0.75 18.34
CA GLY A 14 6.60 1.66 17.47
C GLY A 14 7.08 1.02 16.18
N GLU A 15 6.67 -0.20 15.90
CA GLU A 15 7.08 -0.92 14.68
C GLU A 15 5.92 -1.02 13.71
N SER A 16 6.25 -1.16 12.42
CA SER A 16 5.24 -1.37 11.39
C SER A 16 4.71 -2.81 11.46
N HIS A 17 3.40 -2.92 11.37
CA HIS A 17 2.65 -4.17 11.27
C HIS A 17 1.75 -4.10 10.05
N PHE A 18 1.28 -5.24 9.57
CA PHE A 18 0.30 -5.25 8.50
C PHE A 18 -0.79 -6.28 8.75
N GLU A 19 -1.93 -6.03 8.14
CA GLU A 19 -3.04 -6.97 8.09
C GLU A 19 -3.62 -6.99 6.69
N ALA A 20 -3.97 -8.18 6.23
CA ALA A 20 -4.58 -8.39 4.92
C ALA A 20 -6.09 -8.50 5.05
N GLY A 21 -6.80 -7.91 4.13
CA GLY A 21 -8.25 -7.93 4.07
C GLY A 21 -8.75 -7.49 2.72
N THR A 22 -9.88 -6.82 2.72
CA THR A 22 -10.52 -6.32 1.51
C THR A 22 -11.07 -4.94 1.75
N VAL A 23 -11.22 -4.16 0.67
CA VAL A 23 -11.94 -2.88 0.73
C VAL A 23 -13.41 -3.17 0.99
N ASP A 24 -13.98 -2.51 2.01
CA ASP A 24 -15.41 -2.63 2.30
C ASP A 24 -16.24 -1.90 1.23
N LEU A 25 -17.17 -2.60 0.63
CA LEU A 25 -18.01 -2.10 -0.46
C LEU A 25 -19.50 -2.23 -0.07
N PRO A 26 -19.97 -1.45 0.93
CA PRO A 26 -21.32 -1.63 1.47
C PRO A 26 -22.42 -1.05 0.60
N HIS A 27 -22.10 -0.12 -0.32
CA HIS A 27 -23.11 0.58 -1.11
C HIS A 27 -23.35 -0.14 -2.42
N ILE A 28 -24.63 -0.25 -2.82
CA ILE A 28 -25.04 -0.84 -4.10
C ILE A 28 -25.54 0.29 -5.00
N GLU A 29 -24.97 0.36 -6.21
CA GLU A 29 -25.34 1.35 -7.21
C GLU A 29 -25.44 0.65 -8.56
N GLY A 30 -26.67 0.29 -8.97
CA GLY A 30 -26.88 -0.54 -10.16
C GLY A 30 -26.21 -1.89 -10.00
N THR A 31 -25.27 -2.20 -10.87
CA THR A 31 -24.44 -3.44 -10.80
C THR A 31 -23.16 -3.23 -10.00
N ALA A 32 -22.86 -2.00 -9.59
CA ALA A 32 -21.64 -1.69 -8.87
C ALA A 32 -21.82 -1.79 -7.36
N ARG A 33 -20.74 -2.20 -6.70
CA ARG A 33 -20.58 -2.11 -5.25
C ARG A 33 -19.52 -1.05 -4.97
N ARG A 34 -19.81 -0.14 -4.04
CA ARG A 34 -18.95 1.01 -3.78
C ARG A 34 -18.59 1.14 -2.32
N SER A 35 -17.36 1.58 -2.08
CA SER A 35 -16.92 2.00 -0.76
C SER A 35 -17.50 3.37 -0.40
N PRO A 36 -17.42 3.79 0.87
CA PRO A 36 -17.51 5.20 1.20
C PRO A 36 -16.47 6.01 0.43
N SER A 37 -16.67 7.32 0.32
CA SER A 37 -15.68 8.22 -0.26
C SER A 37 -14.82 8.82 0.86
N TRP A 38 -13.52 8.97 0.59
CA TRP A 38 -12.59 9.62 1.51
C TRP A 38 -12.03 10.88 0.86
N THR A 39 -11.82 11.91 1.66
CA THR A 39 -11.18 13.13 1.19
C THR A 39 -9.71 12.87 0.91
N SER A 40 -9.27 13.25 -0.29
CA SER A 40 -7.87 13.14 -0.71
C SER A 40 -7.21 14.51 -0.66
N THR A 41 -5.97 14.57 -0.19
CA THR A 41 -5.19 15.81 -0.12
C THR A 41 -4.31 16.00 -1.34
N ALA A 42 -3.85 14.91 -1.97
CA ALA A 42 -2.97 14.97 -3.12
C ALA A 42 -3.01 13.65 -3.89
N VAL A 43 -2.77 13.72 -5.19
CA VAL A 43 -2.57 12.56 -6.04
C VAL A 43 -1.25 12.72 -6.77
N SER A 44 -0.40 11.70 -6.76
CA SER A 44 0.86 11.71 -7.50
C SER A 44 1.14 10.35 -8.12
N PHE A 45 2.01 10.35 -9.11
CA PHE A 45 2.43 9.14 -9.83
C PHE A 45 3.93 8.96 -9.67
N ALA A 46 4.37 7.72 -9.57
CA ALA A 46 5.78 7.40 -9.49
C ALA A 46 6.10 6.14 -10.28
N GLU A 47 7.35 6.07 -10.73
CA GLU A 47 7.89 4.90 -11.43
C GLU A 47 9.30 4.64 -10.92
N SER A 48 9.57 3.37 -10.57
CA SER A 48 10.90 2.91 -10.22
C SER A 48 11.30 1.80 -11.19
N PRO A 49 12.52 1.81 -11.72
CA PRO A 49 12.93 0.79 -12.69
C PRO A 49 12.97 -0.61 -12.07
N ALA A 50 12.88 -1.63 -12.92
CA ALA A 50 13.05 -3.02 -12.49
C ALA A 50 14.34 -3.18 -11.69
N GLY A 51 14.30 -4.02 -10.66
CA GLY A 51 15.43 -4.25 -9.77
C GLY A 51 15.59 -3.23 -8.64
N SER A 52 14.75 -2.19 -8.61
CA SER A 52 14.79 -1.19 -7.54
C SER A 52 14.40 -1.77 -6.18
N SER A 53 14.95 -1.16 -5.15
CA SER A 53 14.60 -1.42 -3.75
C SER A 53 14.70 -0.13 -2.96
N LEU A 54 14.07 -0.10 -1.80
CA LEU A 54 14.19 1.04 -0.88
C LEU A 54 14.35 0.48 0.52
N ASP A 55 15.39 0.97 1.21
CA ASP A 55 15.70 0.56 2.56
C ASP A 55 14.70 1.16 3.57
N TRP A 56 14.90 0.90 4.84
CA TRP A 56 13.96 1.27 5.91
C TRP A 56 13.52 2.72 5.82
N HIS A 57 12.21 2.92 5.72
CA HIS A 57 11.58 4.23 5.65
C HIS A 57 10.14 4.13 6.13
N ARG A 58 9.56 5.27 6.47
CA ARG A 58 8.15 5.40 6.89
C ARG A 58 7.32 5.92 5.73
N ALA A 59 6.03 5.68 5.78
CA ALA A 59 5.12 6.39 4.88
C ALA A 59 5.19 7.89 5.21
N PRO A 60 5.38 8.76 4.21
CA PRO A 60 5.48 10.20 4.46
C PRO A 60 4.17 10.81 4.95
N VAL A 61 3.08 10.26 4.50
CA VAL A 61 1.71 10.60 4.90
C VAL A 61 0.87 9.35 4.86
N ARG A 62 -0.29 9.38 5.50
CA ARG A 62 -1.29 8.33 5.35
C ARG A 62 -1.81 8.36 3.91
N GLN A 63 -1.72 7.25 3.21
CA GLN A 63 -2.03 7.23 1.77
C GLN A 63 -2.41 5.85 1.27
N TYR A 64 -3.22 5.81 0.22
CA TYR A 64 -3.38 4.63 -0.60
C TYR A 64 -2.26 4.57 -1.65
N VAL A 65 -1.78 3.37 -1.91
CA VAL A 65 -0.84 3.08 -3.00
C VAL A 65 -1.51 2.09 -3.94
N ILE A 66 -1.70 2.54 -5.18
CA ILE A 66 -2.35 1.75 -6.23
C ILE A 66 -1.27 1.32 -7.20
N THR A 67 -0.96 0.03 -7.21
CA THR A 67 0.09 -0.52 -8.08
C THR A 67 -0.48 -0.83 -9.46
N LEU A 68 0.17 -0.30 -10.48
CA LEU A 68 -0.19 -0.49 -11.89
C LEU A 68 0.66 -1.57 -12.54
N SER A 69 1.92 -1.71 -12.14
CA SER A 69 2.84 -2.75 -12.62
C SER A 69 3.89 -3.04 -11.57
N GLY A 70 4.48 -4.22 -11.66
CA GLY A 70 5.52 -4.66 -10.74
C GLY A 70 4.97 -5.48 -9.58
N THR A 71 5.79 -6.43 -9.12
CA THR A 71 5.52 -7.25 -7.94
C THR A 71 6.61 -6.97 -6.92
N LEU A 72 6.20 -6.68 -5.69
CA LEU A 72 7.12 -6.27 -4.63
C LEU A 72 6.99 -7.16 -3.41
N GLU A 73 8.09 -7.32 -2.71
CA GLU A 73 8.11 -7.84 -1.35
C GLU A 73 8.35 -6.69 -0.39
N PHE A 74 7.42 -6.49 0.54
CA PHE A 74 7.57 -5.57 1.65
C PHE A 74 7.99 -6.34 2.89
N GLU A 75 8.82 -5.70 3.72
CA GLU A 75 9.30 -6.30 4.97
C GLU A 75 9.23 -5.29 6.10
N THR A 76 8.75 -5.73 7.26
CA THR A 76 8.74 -4.93 8.50
C THR A 76 9.97 -5.24 9.35
N ARG A 77 10.28 -4.41 10.34
CA ARG A 77 11.40 -4.61 11.26
C ARG A 77 11.30 -5.93 12.04
N LEU A 78 10.09 -6.40 12.27
CA LEU A 78 9.87 -7.68 12.95
C LEU A 78 10.07 -8.89 12.04
N GLY A 79 10.43 -8.68 10.78
CA GLY A 79 10.71 -9.75 9.82
C GLY A 79 9.48 -10.29 9.11
N GLN A 80 8.32 -9.65 9.28
CA GLN A 80 7.10 -10.04 8.57
C GLN A 80 7.16 -9.50 7.14
N LYS A 81 6.67 -10.27 6.19
CA LYS A 81 6.71 -9.94 4.77
C LYS A 81 5.35 -10.08 4.13
N PHE A 82 5.08 -9.24 3.14
CA PHE A 82 3.91 -9.40 2.28
C PHE A 82 4.26 -9.05 0.84
N THR A 83 3.46 -9.54 -0.09
CA THR A 83 3.60 -9.27 -1.52
C THR A 83 2.60 -8.21 -1.94
N LEU A 84 3.07 -7.21 -2.67
CA LEU A 84 2.24 -6.20 -3.31
C LEU A 84 2.35 -6.38 -4.82
N ALA A 85 1.21 -6.41 -5.50
CA ALA A 85 1.12 -6.62 -6.95
C ALA A 85 -0.07 -5.82 -7.49
N PRO A 86 -0.16 -5.66 -8.82
CA PRO A 86 -1.34 -5.01 -9.42
C PRO A 86 -2.64 -5.66 -8.95
N GLY A 87 -3.62 -4.83 -8.61
CA GLY A 87 -4.92 -5.29 -8.09
C GLY A 87 -5.01 -5.35 -6.56
N ILE A 88 -3.88 -5.33 -5.85
CA ILE A 88 -3.85 -5.25 -4.38
C ILE A 88 -3.64 -3.80 -3.99
N ILE A 89 -4.55 -3.26 -3.18
CA ILE A 89 -4.44 -1.89 -2.68
C ILE A 89 -3.63 -1.90 -1.39
N LEU A 90 -2.66 -1.00 -1.27
CA LEU A 90 -1.92 -0.78 -0.04
C LEU A 90 -2.44 0.48 0.64
N LEU A 91 -2.85 0.38 1.89
CA LEU A 91 -3.12 1.53 2.75
C LEU A 91 -1.91 1.70 3.67
N ALA A 92 -1.06 2.66 3.34
CA ALA A 92 0.15 2.93 4.10
C ALA A 92 -0.15 3.99 5.18
N GLU A 93 -0.09 3.55 6.44
CA GLU A 93 -0.39 4.38 7.60
C GLU A 93 0.75 4.36 8.61
N ASP A 94 1.88 3.74 8.30
CA ASP A 94 3.04 3.64 9.19
C ASP A 94 3.91 4.90 9.08
N THR A 95 3.36 6.02 9.52
CA THR A 95 3.98 7.34 9.44
C THR A 95 4.97 7.60 10.57
N GLN A 96 5.14 6.67 11.49
CA GLN A 96 6.02 6.79 12.67
C GLN A 96 6.82 5.49 12.88
N GLY A 97 7.82 5.55 13.75
CA GLY A 97 8.55 4.39 14.20
C GLY A 97 9.54 3.82 13.19
N GLY A 98 9.69 2.50 13.21
CA GLY A 98 10.74 1.80 12.48
C GLY A 98 10.56 1.72 10.97
N GLY A 99 9.33 1.82 10.49
CA GLY A 99 9.04 1.79 9.07
C GLY A 99 9.16 0.40 8.44
N HIS A 100 9.27 0.40 7.13
CA HIS A 100 9.32 -0.79 6.30
C HIS A 100 10.34 -0.61 5.19
N LYS A 101 10.66 -1.71 4.50
CA LYS A 101 11.46 -1.68 3.27
C LYS A 101 10.79 -2.52 2.20
N TRP A 102 11.15 -2.29 0.94
CA TRP A 102 10.61 -3.05 -0.17
C TRP A 102 11.65 -3.32 -1.24
N ARG A 103 11.41 -4.34 -2.05
CA ARG A 103 12.18 -4.64 -3.25
C ARG A 103 11.25 -5.18 -4.33
N LEU A 104 11.57 -4.85 -5.58
CA LEU A 104 10.94 -5.47 -6.74
C LEU A 104 11.45 -6.90 -6.90
N THR A 105 10.53 -7.84 -7.13
CA THR A 105 10.85 -9.26 -7.25
C THR A 105 10.69 -9.81 -8.66
N ASP A 106 10.08 -9.04 -9.56
CA ASP A 106 9.98 -9.39 -10.97
C ASP A 106 10.84 -8.45 -11.84
N ASP A 107 10.75 -8.59 -13.15
CA ASP A 107 11.50 -7.81 -14.12
C ASP A 107 10.78 -6.58 -14.66
N GLN A 108 9.69 -6.19 -13.98
CA GLN A 108 8.87 -5.05 -14.36
C GLN A 108 9.22 -3.80 -13.54
N PRO A 109 9.02 -2.59 -14.11
CA PRO A 109 9.08 -1.39 -13.29
C PRO A 109 7.91 -1.34 -12.31
N TRP A 110 8.12 -0.70 -11.18
CA TRP A 110 7.02 -0.42 -10.26
C TRP A 110 6.38 0.91 -10.61
N ARG A 111 5.23 0.86 -11.26
CA ARG A 111 4.39 2.03 -11.57
C ARG A 111 3.25 2.08 -10.57
N ARG A 112 3.03 3.22 -9.93
CA ARG A 112 2.02 3.36 -8.89
C ARG A 112 1.46 4.75 -8.81
N VAL A 113 0.27 4.82 -8.23
CA VAL A 113 -0.43 6.06 -7.91
C VAL A 113 -0.48 6.17 -6.40
N TYR A 114 -0.10 7.32 -5.87
CA TYR A 114 -0.27 7.68 -4.47
C TYR A 114 -1.49 8.58 -4.32
N VAL A 115 -2.37 8.24 -3.39
CA VAL A 115 -3.54 9.04 -3.04
C VAL A 115 -3.41 9.39 -1.57
N GLY A 116 -2.97 10.62 -1.29
CA GLY A 116 -2.80 11.11 0.07
C GLY A 116 -4.14 11.34 0.76
N LEU A 117 -4.22 11.00 2.04
CA LEU A 117 -5.43 11.12 2.85
C LEU A 117 -5.20 12.12 3.97
N GLU A 118 -6.30 12.69 4.44
CA GLU A 118 -6.28 13.55 5.63
C GLU A 118 -5.99 12.77 6.90
#